data_3c26a49c2cf2100a8cf662f17e0a756b
#
_entry.id   3c26a49c2cf2100a8cf662f17e0a756b
#
_cell.length_a   1.000
_cell.length_b   1.000
_cell.length_c   1.000
_cell.angle_alpha   90.00
_cell.angle_beta   90.00
_cell.angle_gamma   90.00
#
_symmetry.space_group_name_H-M   'P 1'
#
loop_
_entity.id
_entity.type
_entity.pdbx_description
1 polymer ?
#
loop_
_entity_poly.entity_id
_entity_poly.type
_entity_poly.pdbx_seq_one_letter_code
_entity_poly.pdbx_strand_id
1 'polypeptide(L)'
;MQPMNREVVLKSYIENKEKIDRYTSEGIEKYRKGDFTLKFGSGEKKKVKITHKKHSFLFGTTAFMLDSFEKPEKEAEYKRLFKNLFNQAVVPLYWSDLEPEEGKPRFAKDSVNIYRRPPVDTVLEFCEEYGIQPKGHCMLWNAFLPKWFLEKDEESKKAAIERRFKEISERYADKIPSFDIVNESAANYFRGKRNIFPNYDRYGMKLGAKYFPNNIKILNETNGAIWRNFFNQSEYIPFNMQLREFIREGIPFDEIGLQYHIFIPNDQIEGTDAFNSFLRADVMLDVLELFDSYGYPMHISEITIPSYAGKLPENEEIQAYLVETLYKIWFATEHMKSIVWWNLVDGYAAYAPLGSEEGENHYAGGLCRFDMSKKPSYHALDRLINREWRTNLTAECEGEFSFRGFFGEYEIEITEGEKVEKHTVSLTKNGISALI
;
A
#
# COMPACT_ATOMS: atom_id res chain seq x y z
N MET A 1 -29.13 -9.81 4.02
CA MET A 1 -28.26 -9.36 2.90
C MET A 1 -28.20 -10.47 1.89
N GLN A 2 -28.22 -10.18 0.58
CA GLN A 2 -28.07 -11.24 -0.43
C GLN A 2 -26.59 -11.59 -0.62
N PRO A 3 -26.22 -12.85 -0.88
CA PRO A 3 -24.87 -13.21 -1.25
C PRO A 3 -24.46 -12.52 -2.57
N MET A 4 -23.15 -12.24 -2.73
CA MET A 4 -22.62 -11.83 -4.02
C MET A 4 -22.82 -12.93 -5.06
N ASN A 5 -23.20 -12.53 -6.26
CA ASN A 5 -23.28 -13.48 -7.36
C ASN A 5 -21.86 -13.78 -7.89
N ARG A 6 -21.30 -14.93 -7.50
CA ARG A 6 -19.95 -15.38 -7.86
C ARG A 6 -19.73 -15.39 -9.38
N GLU A 7 -20.71 -15.88 -10.14
CA GLU A 7 -20.59 -16.00 -11.60
C GLU A 7 -20.48 -14.62 -12.26
N VAL A 8 -21.17 -13.61 -11.72
CA VAL A 8 -21.10 -12.24 -12.21
C VAL A 8 -19.81 -11.57 -11.77
N VAL A 9 -19.51 -11.59 -10.46
CA VAL A 9 -18.37 -10.87 -9.85
C VAL A 9 -17.03 -11.36 -10.37
N LEU A 10 -16.87 -12.66 -10.59
CA LEU A 10 -15.59 -13.25 -11.00
C LEU A 10 -15.50 -13.51 -12.51
N LYS A 11 -16.57 -13.29 -13.27
CA LYS A 11 -16.68 -13.65 -14.69
C LYS A 11 -15.45 -13.22 -15.50
N SER A 12 -15.15 -11.93 -15.48
CA SER A 12 -14.06 -11.39 -16.31
C SER A 12 -12.69 -11.96 -15.92
N TYR A 13 -12.43 -12.18 -14.63
CA TYR A 13 -11.17 -12.77 -14.17
C TYR A 13 -11.05 -14.25 -14.52
N ILE A 14 -12.16 -15.00 -14.48
CA ILE A 14 -12.20 -16.41 -14.86
C ILE A 14 -12.03 -16.57 -16.39
N GLU A 15 -12.75 -15.77 -17.18
CA GLU A 15 -12.67 -15.81 -18.64
C GLU A 15 -11.29 -15.39 -19.17
N ASN A 16 -10.58 -14.50 -18.47
CA ASN A 16 -9.23 -14.03 -18.83
C ASN A 16 -8.11 -14.76 -18.07
N LYS A 17 -8.40 -15.89 -17.41
CA LYS A 17 -7.46 -16.58 -16.54
C LYS A 17 -6.12 -16.89 -17.21
N GLU A 18 -6.12 -17.42 -18.42
CA GLU A 18 -4.89 -17.75 -19.15
C GLU A 18 -4.03 -16.50 -19.46
N LYS A 19 -4.66 -15.39 -19.83
CA LYS A 19 -3.97 -14.10 -20.04
C LYS A 19 -3.35 -13.60 -18.74
N ILE A 20 -4.10 -13.67 -17.63
CA ILE A 20 -3.66 -13.26 -16.30
C ILE A 20 -2.52 -14.14 -15.81
N ASP A 21 -2.62 -15.46 -15.92
CA ASP A 21 -1.59 -16.42 -15.49
C ASP A 21 -0.29 -16.17 -16.24
N ARG A 22 -0.34 -15.93 -17.56
CA ARG A 22 0.83 -15.57 -18.35
C ARG A 22 1.43 -14.24 -17.92
N TYR A 23 0.61 -13.17 -17.84
CA TYR A 23 1.04 -11.85 -17.41
C TYR A 23 1.74 -11.91 -16.04
N THR A 24 1.13 -12.63 -15.09
CA THR A 24 1.64 -12.70 -13.72
C THR A 24 2.89 -13.54 -13.62
N SER A 25 2.98 -14.69 -14.29
CA SER A 25 4.18 -15.56 -14.26
C SER A 25 5.36 -14.88 -14.92
N GLU A 26 5.17 -14.29 -16.11
CA GLU A 26 6.26 -13.59 -16.85
C GLU A 26 6.71 -12.33 -16.09
N GLY A 27 5.77 -11.52 -15.60
CA GLY A 27 6.08 -10.29 -14.87
C GLY A 27 6.79 -10.55 -13.54
N ILE A 28 6.32 -11.51 -12.74
CA ILE A 28 6.99 -11.89 -11.48
C ILE A 28 8.41 -12.37 -11.76
N GLU A 29 8.59 -13.25 -12.74
CA GLU A 29 9.90 -13.78 -13.08
C GLU A 29 10.86 -12.68 -13.55
N LYS A 30 10.37 -11.75 -14.36
CA LYS A 30 11.18 -10.69 -14.96
C LYS A 30 11.47 -9.53 -14.00
N TYR A 31 10.48 -9.13 -13.21
CA TYR A 31 10.53 -7.87 -12.45
C TYR A 31 10.71 -8.05 -10.93
N ARG A 32 10.53 -9.26 -10.40
CA ARG A 32 10.59 -9.53 -8.95
C ARG A 32 11.74 -10.44 -8.54
N LYS A 33 12.42 -11.07 -9.51
CA LYS A 33 13.53 -11.98 -9.24
C LYS A 33 14.79 -11.55 -9.98
N GLY A 34 15.92 -11.97 -9.44
CA GLY A 34 17.24 -11.76 -10.03
C GLY A 34 18.16 -12.93 -9.77
N ASP A 35 19.26 -12.95 -10.54
CA ASP A 35 20.28 -13.96 -10.41
C ASP A 35 21.20 -13.62 -9.24
N PHE A 36 21.57 -14.65 -8.50
CA PHE A 36 22.41 -14.55 -7.33
C PHE A 36 23.52 -15.60 -7.40
N THR A 37 24.77 -15.17 -7.24
CA THR A 37 25.93 -16.04 -7.24
C THR A 37 26.74 -15.87 -5.98
N LEU A 38 26.93 -16.95 -5.24
CA LEU A 38 27.85 -17.06 -4.11
C LEU A 38 29.16 -17.65 -4.61
N LYS A 39 30.27 -17.04 -4.25
CA LYS A 39 31.60 -17.57 -4.55
C LYS A 39 32.31 -17.95 -3.27
N PHE A 40 32.74 -19.19 -3.21
CA PHE A 40 33.51 -19.74 -2.10
C PHE A 40 34.97 -19.87 -2.53
N GLY A 41 35.90 -19.77 -1.58
CA GLY A 41 37.30 -20.15 -1.85
C GLY A 41 37.40 -21.60 -2.34
N SER A 42 38.44 -21.93 -3.06
CA SER A 42 38.72 -23.30 -3.47
C SER A 42 38.83 -24.22 -2.26
N GLY A 43 38.05 -25.29 -2.22
CA GLY A 43 38.06 -26.17 -1.05
C GLY A 43 36.99 -27.25 -1.09
N GLU A 44 36.71 -27.75 0.09
CA GLU A 44 35.79 -28.85 0.33
C GLU A 44 34.33 -28.48 0.00
N LYS A 45 33.52 -29.52 -0.20
CA LYS A 45 32.06 -29.42 -0.39
C LYS A 45 31.42 -28.75 0.80
N LYS A 46 30.67 -27.65 0.56
CA LYS A 46 29.95 -26.87 1.59
C LYS A 46 28.46 -27.07 1.46
N LYS A 47 27.79 -27.13 2.60
CA LYS A 47 26.33 -27.07 2.66
C LYS A 47 25.91 -25.62 2.85
N VAL A 48 25.10 -25.09 1.93
CA VAL A 48 24.60 -23.72 1.92
C VAL A 48 23.10 -23.75 2.15
N LYS A 49 22.64 -23.01 3.18
CA LYS A 49 21.23 -22.75 3.44
C LYS A 49 20.94 -21.28 3.21
N ILE A 50 20.01 -20.99 2.31
CA ILE A 50 19.60 -19.65 1.92
C ILE A 50 18.21 -19.39 2.45
N THR A 51 18.02 -18.29 3.17
CA THR A 51 16.75 -17.91 3.76
C THR A 51 16.43 -16.46 3.40
N HIS A 52 15.34 -16.24 2.65
CA HIS A 52 14.84 -14.91 2.33
C HIS A 52 14.19 -14.28 3.56
N LYS A 53 14.83 -13.29 4.16
CA LYS A 53 14.41 -12.66 5.42
C LYS A 53 13.43 -11.52 5.21
N LYS A 54 13.68 -10.64 4.22
CA LYS A 54 12.89 -9.44 4.00
C LYS A 54 12.71 -9.16 2.51
N HIS A 55 11.47 -8.96 2.06
CA HIS A 55 11.21 -8.50 0.70
C HIS A 55 11.69 -7.07 0.48
N SER A 56 12.22 -6.78 -0.71
CA SER A 56 12.40 -5.40 -1.17
C SER A 56 11.08 -4.77 -1.61
N PHE A 57 10.10 -5.59 -2.04
CA PHE A 57 8.75 -5.13 -2.37
C PHE A 57 7.96 -4.87 -1.07
N LEU A 58 7.16 -3.79 -1.07
CA LEU A 58 6.43 -3.37 0.10
C LEU A 58 4.99 -3.87 0.07
N PHE A 59 4.61 -4.60 1.11
CA PHE A 59 3.24 -5.00 1.42
C PHE A 59 2.82 -4.22 2.65
N GLY A 60 1.81 -3.36 2.52
CA GLY A 60 1.43 -2.43 3.57
C GLY A 60 -0.01 -2.54 4.03
N THR A 61 -0.28 -1.95 5.20
CA THR A 61 -1.63 -1.63 5.67
C THR A 61 -1.61 -0.39 6.57
N THR A 62 -2.79 0.15 6.87
CA THR A 62 -2.89 1.30 7.76
C THR A 62 -2.58 0.93 9.20
N ALA A 63 -1.78 1.75 9.89
CA ALA A 63 -1.50 1.61 11.32
C ALA A 63 -2.49 2.43 12.19
N PHE A 64 -3.66 2.75 11.63
CA PHE A 64 -4.61 3.68 12.23
C PHE A 64 -5.26 3.17 13.51
N MET A 65 -5.26 1.85 13.72
CA MET A 65 -5.89 1.23 14.88
C MET A 65 -4.94 1.02 16.08
N LEU A 66 -3.66 1.37 15.95
CA LEU A 66 -2.73 1.29 17.09
C LEU A 66 -3.25 2.12 18.26
N ASP A 67 -3.26 1.51 19.44
CA ASP A 67 -3.77 2.05 20.71
C ASP A 67 -5.26 2.50 20.66
N SER A 68 -6.05 1.94 19.72
CA SER A 68 -7.48 2.28 19.53
C SER A 68 -8.42 1.11 19.79
N PHE A 69 -7.92 -0.09 20.08
CA PHE A 69 -8.78 -1.24 20.40
C PHE A 69 -9.35 -1.17 21.81
N GLU A 70 -10.55 -1.69 21.98
CA GLU A 70 -11.27 -1.70 23.25
C GLU A 70 -10.71 -2.69 24.28
N LYS A 71 -9.82 -3.60 23.85
CA LYS A 71 -9.19 -4.64 24.70
C LYS A 71 -7.73 -4.81 24.37
N PRO A 72 -6.85 -4.94 25.39
CA PRO A 72 -5.41 -5.17 25.17
C PRO A 72 -5.10 -6.44 24.35
N GLU A 73 -5.93 -7.49 24.48
CA GLU A 73 -5.76 -8.73 23.74
C GLU A 73 -5.97 -8.53 22.24
N LYS A 74 -6.93 -7.66 21.84
CA LYS A 74 -7.15 -7.29 20.44
C LYS A 74 -5.99 -6.44 19.90
N GLU A 75 -5.47 -5.52 20.68
CA GLU A 75 -4.29 -4.74 20.34
C GLU A 75 -3.08 -5.63 20.06
N ALA A 76 -2.81 -6.58 20.96
CA ALA A 76 -1.71 -7.53 20.80
C ALA A 76 -1.89 -8.43 19.57
N GLU A 77 -3.11 -8.90 19.33
CA GLU A 77 -3.43 -9.73 18.16
C GLU A 77 -3.35 -8.92 16.86
N TYR A 78 -3.82 -7.67 16.85
CA TYR A 78 -3.68 -6.78 15.70
C TYR A 78 -2.20 -6.60 15.31
N LYS A 79 -1.33 -6.29 16.28
CA LYS A 79 0.11 -6.15 16.05
C LYS A 79 0.73 -7.46 15.52
N ARG A 80 0.30 -8.61 16.01
CA ARG A 80 0.74 -9.93 15.56
C ARG A 80 0.29 -10.21 14.11
N LEU A 81 -0.98 -9.92 13.79
CA LEU A 81 -1.54 -10.09 12.45
C LEU A 81 -0.90 -9.15 11.44
N PHE A 82 -0.66 -7.89 11.85
CA PHE A 82 -0.02 -6.87 11.03
C PHE A 82 1.39 -7.31 10.62
N LYS A 83 2.27 -7.56 11.57
CA LYS A 83 3.68 -7.92 11.30
C LYS A 83 3.86 -9.25 10.57
N ASN A 84 2.85 -10.13 10.59
CA ASN A 84 2.91 -11.39 9.85
C ASN A 84 2.82 -11.20 8.33
N LEU A 85 2.06 -10.20 7.87
CA LEU A 85 1.85 -9.97 6.44
C LEU A 85 2.60 -8.75 5.90
N PHE A 86 2.75 -7.69 6.71
CA PHE A 86 3.09 -6.38 6.22
C PHE A 86 4.46 -5.90 6.72
N ASN A 87 5.22 -5.36 5.77
CA ASN A 87 6.51 -4.71 6.01
C ASN A 87 6.45 -3.18 5.75
N GLN A 88 5.24 -2.64 5.53
CA GLN A 88 4.98 -1.21 5.42
C GLN A 88 3.75 -0.82 6.24
N ALA A 89 3.80 0.34 6.89
CA ALA A 89 2.71 0.91 7.69
C ALA A 89 2.36 2.32 7.23
N VAL A 90 1.06 2.58 6.99
CA VAL A 90 0.59 3.93 6.72
C VAL A 90 0.40 4.70 8.02
N VAL A 91 1.11 5.80 8.16
CA VAL A 91 1.09 6.72 9.32
C VAL A 91 0.03 7.78 9.07
N PRO A 92 -0.98 7.97 9.96
CA PRO A 92 -2.02 8.97 9.76
C PRO A 92 -1.49 10.39 9.99
N LEU A 93 -1.56 11.20 8.95
CA LEU A 93 -1.21 12.62 8.98
C LEU A 93 -2.42 13.51 8.63
N TYR A 94 -3.66 13.04 8.88
CA TYR A 94 -4.88 13.83 8.62
C TYR A 94 -4.83 15.14 9.39
N TRP A 95 -4.89 16.27 8.69
CA TRP A 95 -4.59 17.56 9.31
C TRP A 95 -5.56 17.97 10.40
N SER A 96 -6.87 17.74 10.19
CA SER A 96 -7.89 18.03 11.21
C SER A 96 -7.66 17.32 12.54
N ASP A 97 -7.10 16.09 12.46
CA ASP A 97 -6.91 15.25 13.64
C ASP A 97 -5.47 15.37 14.18
N LEU A 98 -4.52 15.69 13.32
CA LEU A 98 -3.13 15.90 13.74
C LEU A 98 -2.94 17.26 14.41
N GLU A 99 -3.64 18.31 13.94
CA GLU A 99 -3.54 19.67 14.48
C GLU A 99 -4.95 20.29 14.65
N PRO A 100 -5.77 19.78 15.60
CA PRO A 100 -7.11 20.30 15.83
C PRO A 100 -7.12 21.74 16.33
N GLU A 101 -6.07 22.17 17.06
CA GLU A 101 -5.79 23.54 17.45
C GLU A 101 -4.54 24.05 16.73
N GLU A 102 -4.61 25.26 16.19
CA GLU A 102 -3.50 25.88 15.45
C GLU A 102 -2.22 25.97 16.31
N GLY A 103 -1.12 25.44 15.78
CA GLY A 103 0.20 25.45 16.46
C GLY A 103 0.36 24.37 17.54
N LYS A 104 -0.60 23.42 17.68
CA LYS A 104 -0.53 22.33 18.66
C LYS A 104 -0.66 20.96 17.99
N PRO A 105 0.33 20.54 17.22
CA PRO A 105 0.26 19.23 16.54
C PRO A 105 0.39 18.08 17.55
N ARG A 106 -0.41 17.03 17.33
CA ARG A 106 -0.43 15.78 18.11
C ARG A 106 0.64 14.79 17.66
N PHE A 107 1.91 15.17 17.74
CA PHE A 107 3.03 14.32 17.35
C PHE A 107 3.41 13.29 18.41
N ALA A 108 3.50 13.73 19.67
CA ALA A 108 4.01 12.95 20.79
C ALA A 108 3.01 11.87 21.27
N LYS A 109 3.54 10.76 21.81
CA LYS A 109 2.74 9.61 22.28
C LYS A 109 1.69 9.96 23.34
N ASP A 110 2.00 10.93 24.18
CA ASP A 110 1.11 11.43 25.24
C ASP A 110 0.07 12.43 24.75
N SER A 111 -0.01 12.67 23.45
CA SER A 111 -1.05 13.48 22.85
C SER A 111 -2.44 12.87 23.08
N VAL A 112 -3.48 13.73 23.12
CA VAL A 112 -4.87 13.29 23.27
C VAL A 112 -5.19 12.18 22.27
N ASN A 113 -5.78 11.09 22.74
CA ASN A 113 -6.19 9.99 21.87
C ASN A 113 -7.39 10.40 21.01
N ILE A 114 -7.27 10.17 19.71
CA ILE A 114 -8.37 10.27 18.75
C ILE A 114 -8.49 8.90 18.08
N TYR A 115 -9.70 8.35 18.11
CA TYR A 115 -10.01 7.04 17.52
C TYR A 115 -9.50 6.96 16.07
N ARG A 116 -8.76 5.91 15.76
CA ARG A 116 -8.10 5.68 14.45
C ARG A 116 -7.07 6.74 14.04
N ARG A 117 -6.64 7.59 14.95
CA ARG A 117 -5.61 8.62 14.70
C ARG A 117 -4.55 8.58 15.79
N PRO A 118 -3.80 7.47 15.90
CA PRO A 118 -2.70 7.40 16.85
C PRO A 118 -1.71 8.54 16.59
N PRO A 119 -1.05 9.07 17.64
CA PRO A 119 0.05 10.01 17.47
C PRO A 119 1.13 9.44 16.56
N VAL A 120 1.80 10.29 15.79
CA VAL A 120 2.82 9.87 14.82
C VAL A 120 3.95 9.06 15.49
N ASP A 121 4.43 9.54 16.66
CA ASP A 121 5.51 8.89 17.38
C ASP A 121 5.15 7.47 17.86
N THR A 122 3.87 7.20 18.18
CA THR A 122 3.38 5.84 18.50
C THR A 122 3.51 4.89 17.32
N VAL A 123 3.16 5.36 16.12
CA VAL A 123 3.25 4.52 14.92
C VAL A 123 4.71 4.28 14.54
N LEU A 124 5.56 5.28 14.67
CA LEU A 124 6.99 5.14 14.34
C LEU A 124 7.71 4.20 15.30
N GLU A 125 7.37 4.21 16.58
CA GLU A 125 7.91 3.23 17.54
C GLU A 125 7.51 1.80 17.17
N PHE A 126 6.24 1.58 16.82
CA PHE A 126 5.78 0.28 16.31
C PHE A 126 6.55 -0.13 15.05
N CYS A 127 6.78 0.80 14.12
CA CYS A 127 7.55 0.53 12.90
C CYS A 127 9.00 0.14 13.21
N GLU A 128 9.65 0.85 14.13
CA GLU A 128 11.02 0.58 14.57
C GLU A 128 11.13 -0.78 15.27
N GLU A 129 10.23 -1.08 16.22
CA GLU A 129 10.20 -2.35 16.97
C GLU A 129 10.12 -3.57 16.04
N TYR A 130 9.34 -3.48 14.96
CA TYR A 130 9.10 -4.63 14.07
C TYR A 130 9.84 -4.55 12.72
N GLY A 131 10.66 -3.54 12.48
CA GLY A 131 11.38 -3.35 11.22
C GLY A 131 10.45 -3.09 10.03
N ILE A 132 9.33 -2.40 10.28
CA ILE A 132 8.30 -2.03 9.32
C ILE A 132 8.60 -0.64 8.75
N GLN A 133 8.49 -0.44 7.44
CA GLN A 133 8.76 0.85 6.82
C GLN A 133 7.54 1.77 6.92
N PRO A 134 7.65 2.96 7.55
CA PRO A 134 6.54 3.91 7.59
C PRO A 134 6.35 4.66 6.27
N LYS A 135 5.09 5.02 5.97
CA LYS A 135 4.66 5.89 4.87
C LYS A 135 3.69 6.93 5.39
N GLY A 136 3.95 8.22 5.21
CA GLY A 136 3.09 9.31 5.69
C GLY A 136 1.88 9.54 4.80
N HIS A 137 0.66 9.51 5.36
CA HIS A 137 -0.58 9.75 4.63
C HIS A 137 -1.50 10.72 5.39
N CYS A 138 -1.78 11.89 4.90
CA CYS A 138 -1.19 12.59 3.77
C CYS A 138 -0.80 14.02 4.17
N MET A 139 0.05 14.67 3.40
CA MET A 139 0.50 16.04 3.71
C MET A 139 -0.56 17.08 3.37
N LEU A 140 -1.18 16.99 2.19
CA LEU A 140 -2.17 17.95 1.72
C LEU A 140 -3.33 17.24 1.01
N TRP A 141 -4.53 17.46 1.54
CA TRP A 141 -5.78 16.95 1.00
C TRP A 141 -6.89 17.98 1.19
N ASN A 142 -7.78 18.14 0.21
CA ASN A 142 -8.91 19.07 0.28
C ASN A 142 -10.04 18.59 1.22
N ALA A 143 -9.81 17.49 1.93
CA ALA A 143 -10.62 16.95 3.02
C ALA A 143 -9.82 16.90 4.32
N PHE A 144 -10.45 16.63 5.43
CA PHE A 144 -9.82 16.54 6.76
C PHE A 144 -8.96 17.77 7.11
N LEU A 145 -9.46 18.96 6.76
CA LEU A 145 -8.83 20.23 7.08
C LEU A 145 -9.33 20.75 8.43
N PRO A 146 -8.44 21.33 9.28
CA PRO A 146 -8.85 21.89 10.55
C PRO A 146 -9.84 23.06 10.39
N LYS A 147 -10.75 23.24 11.32
CA LYS A 147 -11.72 24.34 11.27
C LYS A 147 -11.05 25.69 11.20
N TRP A 148 -10.01 25.92 12.03
CA TRP A 148 -9.24 27.16 12.03
C TRP A 148 -8.56 27.48 10.68
N PHE A 149 -8.22 26.44 9.89
CA PHE A 149 -7.64 26.62 8.54
C PHE A 149 -8.72 27.08 7.54
N LEU A 150 -9.93 26.52 7.62
CA LEU A 150 -11.01 26.84 6.67
C LEU A 150 -11.40 28.31 6.67
N GLU A 151 -11.26 28.98 7.82
CA GLU A 151 -11.63 30.40 8.05
C GLU A 151 -10.56 31.40 7.53
N LYS A 152 -9.38 30.94 7.14
CA LYS A 152 -8.27 31.78 6.68
C LYS A 152 -8.46 32.25 5.24
N ASP A 153 -7.91 33.43 4.93
CA ASP A 153 -7.73 33.89 3.55
C ASP A 153 -6.65 33.05 2.83
N GLU A 154 -6.50 33.26 1.53
CA GLU A 154 -5.58 32.47 0.70
C GLU A 154 -4.11 32.56 1.15
N GLU A 155 -3.61 33.76 1.46
CA GLU A 155 -2.22 33.96 1.87
C GLU A 155 -1.94 33.33 3.23
N SER A 156 -2.88 33.44 4.18
CA SER A 156 -2.81 32.78 5.47
C SER A 156 -2.89 31.25 5.34
N LYS A 157 -3.67 30.73 4.38
CA LYS A 157 -3.70 29.29 4.04
C LYS A 157 -2.36 28.80 3.50
N LYS A 158 -1.73 29.55 2.59
CA LYS A 158 -0.41 29.22 2.07
C LYS A 158 0.64 29.16 3.18
N ALA A 159 0.64 30.17 4.06
CA ALA A 159 1.56 30.20 5.20
C ALA A 159 1.34 29.02 6.16
N ALA A 160 0.10 28.67 6.45
CA ALA A 160 -0.23 27.53 7.30
C ALA A 160 0.20 26.18 6.67
N ILE A 161 -0.01 25.99 5.37
CA ILE A 161 0.43 24.80 4.64
C ILE A 161 1.97 24.72 4.68
N GLU A 162 2.67 25.80 4.38
CA GLU A 162 4.13 25.81 4.40
C GLU A 162 4.68 25.53 5.80
N ARG A 163 4.10 26.10 6.87
CA ARG A 163 4.44 25.80 8.26
C ARG A 163 4.30 24.30 8.55
N ARG A 164 3.18 23.69 8.16
CA ARG A 164 2.93 22.26 8.32
C ARG A 164 4.00 21.40 7.64
N PHE A 165 4.35 21.71 6.40
CA PHE A 165 5.39 21.00 5.67
C PHE A 165 6.74 21.09 6.37
N LYS A 166 7.10 22.29 6.83
CA LYS A 166 8.33 22.52 7.57
C LYS A 166 8.38 21.73 8.88
N GLU A 167 7.35 21.84 9.73
CA GLU A 167 7.31 21.18 11.04
C GLU A 167 7.37 19.65 10.92
N ILE A 168 6.63 19.07 9.96
CA ILE A 168 6.65 17.63 9.72
C ILE A 168 7.99 17.18 9.15
N SER A 169 8.60 17.96 8.24
CA SER A 169 9.91 17.60 7.68
C SER A 169 11.00 17.65 8.74
N GLU A 170 11.06 18.69 9.54
CA GLU A 170 12.06 18.83 10.63
C GLU A 170 12.00 17.68 11.64
N ARG A 171 10.81 17.11 11.87
CA ARG A 171 10.63 16.04 12.84
C ARG A 171 10.75 14.64 12.26
N TYR A 172 10.33 14.44 11.00
CA TYR A 172 10.07 13.10 10.46
C TYR A 172 10.70 12.78 9.10
N ALA A 173 11.35 13.74 8.42
CA ALA A 173 11.93 13.44 7.12
C ALA A 173 12.99 12.32 7.16
N ASP A 174 13.76 12.24 8.25
CA ASP A 174 14.76 11.19 8.43
C ASP A 174 14.16 9.83 8.89
N LYS A 175 12.88 9.81 9.28
CA LYS A 175 12.22 8.63 9.85
C LYS A 175 11.20 7.99 8.91
N ILE A 176 10.56 8.80 8.05
CA ILE A 176 9.53 8.37 7.13
C ILE A 176 10.05 8.56 5.71
N PRO A 177 10.39 7.47 4.99
CA PRO A 177 11.04 7.58 3.68
C PRO A 177 10.12 8.06 2.54
N SER A 178 8.80 7.97 2.70
CA SER A 178 7.84 8.35 1.66
C SER A 178 6.60 9.02 2.21
N PHE A 179 6.04 9.98 1.46
CA PHE A 179 4.84 10.72 1.84
C PHE A 179 3.89 10.88 0.66
N ASP A 180 2.60 10.67 0.88
CA ASP A 180 1.55 11.17 0.01
C ASP A 180 1.51 12.69 0.18
N ILE A 181 2.18 13.41 -0.73
CA ILE A 181 2.32 14.87 -0.66
C ILE A 181 1.00 15.55 -0.98
N VAL A 182 0.33 15.07 -2.03
CA VAL A 182 -1.01 15.53 -2.41
C VAL A 182 -1.90 14.31 -2.58
N ASN A 183 -3.08 14.39 -1.97
CA ASN A 183 -4.08 13.33 -2.02
C ASN A 183 -5.37 13.81 -2.69
N GLU A 184 -5.90 13.00 -3.64
CA GLU A 184 -7.22 13.15 -4.28
C GLU A 184 -7.48 14.53 -4.88
N SER A 185 -6.51 15.12 -5.55
CA SER A 185 -6.62 16.47 -6.10
C SER A 185 -7.37 16.51 -7.44
N ALA A 186 -7.21 15.51 -8.29
CA ALA A 186 -7.92 15.42 -9.57
C ALA A 186 -9.42 15.14 -9.38
N ALA A 187 -9.79 14.27 -8.43
CA ALA A 187 -11.18 13.95 -8.14
C ALA A 187 -11.96 15.12 -7.53
N ASN A 188 -11.32 15.96 -6.75
CA ASN A 188 -11.96 17.09 -6.07
C ASN A 188 -12.44 18.19 -7.04
N TYR A 189 -11.87 18.29 -8.23
CA TYR A 189 -12.37 19.20 -9.26
C TYR A 189 -13.84 18.94 -9.60
N PHE A 190 -14.29 17.70 -9.54
CA PHE A 190 -15.65 17.29 -9.87
C PHE A 190 -16.66 17.45 -8.72
N ARG A 191 -16.21 17.58 -7.49
CA ARG A 191 -17.11 17.71 -6.32
C ARG A 191 -17.49 19.16 -5.98
N GLY A 192 -16.96 20.14 -6.70
CA GLY A 192 -17.35 21.56 -6.63
C GLY A 192 -17.02 22.28 -5.32
N LYS A 193 -16.43 21.62 -4.34
CA LYS A 193 -16.01 22.23 -3.06
C LYS A 193 -14.51 22.40 -3.04
N ARG A 194 -14.03 23.64 -3.13
CA ARG A 194 -12.63 24.00 -2.94
C ARG A 194 -12.45 24.63 -1.56
N ASN A 195 -11.96 23.85 -0.61
CA ASN A 195 -11.63 24.35 0.73
C ASN A 195 -10.23 24.98 0.79
N ILE A 196 -9.38 24.62 -0.19
CA ILE A 196 -8.05 25.19 -0.44
C ILE A 196 -8.16 26.09 -1.69
N PHE A 197 -7.13 26.85 -1.99
CA PHE A 197 -7.06 27.71 -3.18
C PHE A 197 -6.85 26.90 -4.48
N PRO A 198 -7.10 27.51 -5.67
CA PRO A 198 -6.84 26.84 -6.95
C PRO A 198 -5.37 26.42 -7.13
N ASN A 199 -5.13 25.28 -7.77
CA ASN A 199 -3.79 24.73 -8.03
C ASN A 199 -2.97 24.42 -6.76
N TYR A 200 -3.65 24.14 -5.65
CA TYR A 200 -2.99 23.75 -4.39
C TYR A 200 -2.18 22.48 -4.53
N ASP A 201 -2.55 21.61 -5.46
CA ASP A 201 -1.84 20.39 -5.82
C ASP A 201 -0.41 20.69 -6.29
N ARG A 202 -0.27 21.62 -7.24
CA ARG A 202 1.04 22.11 -7.73
C ARG A 202 1.85 22.79 -6.63
N TYR A 203 1.16 23.59 -5.80
CA TYR A 203 1.78 24.25 -4.66
C TYR A 203 2.30 23.23 -3.64
N GLY A 204 1.49 22.25 -3.27
CA GLY A 204 1.85 21.18 -2.36
C GLY A 204 3.04 20.35 -2.85
N MET A 205 3.05 19.96 -4.12
CA MET A 205 4.17 19.19 -4.70
C MET A 205 5.48 19.99 -4.71
N LYS A 206 5.44 21.30 -4.98
CA LYS A 206 6.63 22.18 -4.89
C LYS A 206 7.13 22.31 -3.45
N LEU A 207 6.24 22.39 -2.46
CA LEU A 207 6.62 22.34 -1.05
C LEU A 207 7.20 20.97 -0.66
N GLY A 208 6.63 19.90 -1.19
CA GLY A 208 7.20 18.55 -1.05
C GLY A 208 8.65 18.50 -1.51
N ALA A 209 8.96 19.04 -2.69
CA ALA A 209 10.32 19.08 -3.20
C ALA A 209 11.26 19.96 -2.33
N LYS A 210 10.72 21.04 -1.77
CA LYS A 210 11.48 21.97 -0.91
C LYS A 210 11.83 21.36 0.44
N TYR A 211 10.86 20.74 1.12
CA TYR A 211 10.99 20.31 2.52
C TYR A 211 11.36 18.83 2.67
N PHE A 212 11.10 18.00 1.63
CA PHE A 212 11.38 16.57 1.61
C PHE A 212 12.27 16.18 0.41
N PRO A 213 13.46 16.83 0.25
CA PRO A 213 14.29 16.62 -0.94
C PRO A 213 14.79 15.18 -1.11
N ASN A 214 14.98 14.45 -0.01
CA ASN A 214 15.48 13.07 0.01
C ASN A 214 14.40 12.02 0.17
N ASN A 215 13.14 12.41 0.39
CA ASN A 215 12.02 11.51 0.57
C ASN A 215 11.28 11.29 -0.75
N ILE A 216 10.62 10.15 -0.87
CA ILE A 216 9.76 9.84 -2.00
C ILE A 216 8.47 10.66 -1.90
N LYS A 217 8.22 11.49 -2.89
CA LYS A 217 7.04 12.35 -3.02
C LYS A 217 6.00 11.71 -3.90
N ILE A 218 4.90 11.31 -3.30
CA ILE A 218 3.83 10.58 -3.95
C ILE A 218 2.69 11.51 -4.29
N LEU A 219 2.18 11.41 -5.54
CA LEU A 219 0.90 11.96 -5.94
C LEU A 219 -0.12 10.83 -5.90
N ASN A 220 -1.07 10.89 -4.95
CA ASN A 220 -2.02 9.83 -4.65
C ASN A 220 -3.43 10.18 -5.10
N GLU A 221 -4.09 9.30 -5.86
CA GLU A 221 -5.41 9.55 -6.42
C GLU A 221 -6.42 8.45 -6.21
N THR A 222 -7.69 8.87 -6.14
CA THR A 222 -8.83 8.03 -5.82
C THR A 222 -9.50 7.40 -7.05
N ASN A 223 -10.32 6.41 -6.80
CA ASN A 223 -11.10 5.66 -7.79
C ASN A 223 -11.82 6.50 -8.83
N GLY A 224 -12.39 7.62 -8.41
CA GLY A 224 -13.15 8.52 -9.29
C GLY A 224 -12.32 9.17 -10.38
N ALA A 225 -11.03 9.33 -10.13
CA ALA A 225 -10.10 9.91 -11.09
C ALA A 225 -9.39 8.84 -11.95
N ILE A 226 -9.46 7.56 -11.57
CA ILE A 226 -8.73 6.45 -12.21
C ILE A 226 -9.71 5.44 -12.82
N TRP A 227 -10.20 4.51 -12.01
CA TRP A 227 -10.89 3.30 -12.45
C TRP A 227 -12.29 3.56 -12.99
N ARG A 228 -13.09 4.35 -12.22
CA ARG A 228 -14.53 4.49 -12.44
C ARG A 228 -14.91 5.00 -13.84
N ASN A 229 -14.06 5.81 -14.41
CA ASN A 229 -14.31 6.44 -15.70
C ASN A 229 -13.47 5.83 -16.84
N PHE A 230 -12.53 4.96 -16.56
CA PHE A 230 -11.60 4.44 -17.56
C PHE A 230 -12.32 3.72 -18.71
N PHE A 231 -13.34 2.94 -18.40
CA PHE A 231 -14.12 2.22 -19.43
C PHE A 231 -14.71 3.13 -20.50
N ASN A 232 -15.16 4.33 -20.12
CA ASN A 232 -15.77 5.28 -21.03
C ASN A 232 -14.81 6.35 -21.55
N GLN A 233 -13.73 6.66 -20.85
CA GLN A 233 -12.83 7.77 -21.13
C GLN A 233 -11.42 7.33 -21.55
N SER A 234 -11.07 6.05 -21.33
CA SER A 234 -9.75 5.52 -21.65
C SER A 234 -8.65 6.42 -21.05
N GLU A 235 -7.66 6.82 -21.84
CA GLU A 235 -6.55 7.69 -21.42
C GLU A 235 -6.95 9.11 -20.98
N TYR A 236 -8.19 9.53 -21.21
CA TYR A 236 -8.67 10.88 -20.86
C TYR A 236 -9.25 10.96 -19.43
N ILE A 237 -8.97 9.99 -18.57
CA ILE A 237 -9.33 10.03 -17.15
C ILE A 237 -8.63 11.18 -16.43
N PRO A 238 -9.27 11.78 -15.40
CA PRO A 238 -8.75 12.98 -14.74
C PRO A 238 -7.33 12.84 -14.20
N PHE A 239 -6.99 11.72 -13.60
CA PHE A 239 -5.64 11.54 -13.04
C PHE A 239 -4.56 11.47 -14.12
N ASN A 240 -4.84 10.78 -15.24
CA ASN A 240 -3.91 10.76 -16.35
C ASN A 240 -3.70 12.15 -16.96
N MET A 241 -4.77 12.95 -17.06
CA MET A 241 -4.66 14.33 -17.54
C MET A 241 -3.82 15.19 -16.59
N GLN A 242 -3.99 15.05 -15.27
CA GLN A 242 -3.19 15.75 -14.28
C GLN A 242 -1.70 15.34 -14.35
N LEU A 243 -1.38 14.05 -14.47
CA LEU A 243 0.00 13.57 -14.62
C LEU A 243 0.66 14.13 -15.88
N ARG A 244 -0.03 14.12 -17.01
CA ARG A 244 0.49 14.69 -18.27
C ARG A 244 0.80 16.18 -18.12
N GLU A 245 -0.07 16.93 -17.42
CA GLU A 245 0.19 18.35 -17.13
C GLU A 245 1.38 18.53 -16.16
N PHE A 246 1.46 17.73 -15.10
CA PHE A 246 2.56 17.81 -14.14
C PHE A 246 3.91 17.53 -14.80
N ILE A 247 3.98 16.49 -15.64
CA ILE A 247 5.18 16.16 -16.40
C ILE A 247 5.55 17.32 -17.34
N ARG A 248 4.57 17.86 -18.08
CA ARG A 248 4.78 18.99 -19.01
C ARG A 248 5.25 20.26 -18.32
N GLU A 249 4.73 20.55 -17.12
CA GLU A 249 5.07 21.72 -16.32
C GLU A 249 6.32 21.54 -15.46
N GLY A 250 6.89 20.32 -15.41
CA GLY A 250 8.03 19.99 -14.53
C GLY A 250 7.68 20.05 -13.05
N ILE A 251 6.43 19.73 -12.67
CA ILE A 251 6.01 19.63 -11.27
C ILE A 251 6.66 18.37 -10.68
N PRO A 252 7.44 18.49 -9.59
CA PRO A 252 8.19 17.38 -9.04
C PRO A 252 7.30 16.38 -8.31
N PHE A 253 7.38 15.11 -8.70
CA PHE A 253 6.89 13.94 -7.97
C PHE A 253 7.78 12.73 -8.29
N ASP A 254 7.80 11.73 -7.42
CA ASP A 254 8.68 10.57 -7.56
C ASP A 254 7.89 9.27 -7.79
N GLU A 255 6.67 9.19 -7.26
CA GLU A 255 5.81 8.01 -7.36
C GLU A 255 4.34 8.37 -7.62
N ILE A 256 3.63 7.42 -8.24
CA ILE A 256 2.20 7.48 -8.52
C ILE A 256 1.45 6.55 -7.56
N GLY A 257 0.47 7.08 -6.82
CA GLY A 257 -0.41 6.31 -5.95
C GLY A 257 -1.77 6.09 -6.57
N LEU A 258 -2.20 4.83 -6.66
CA LEU A 258 -3.47 4.40 -7.24
C LEU A 258 -4.33 3.76 -6.15
N GLN A 259 -5.38 4.45 -5.66
CA GLN A 259 -6.33 3.85 -4.74
C GLN A 259 -7.23 2.85 -5.48
N TYR A 260 -7.61 1.76 -4.79
CA TYR A 260 -8.49 0.72 -5.32
C TYR A 260 -9.54 0.31 -4.27
N HIS A 261 -10.51 1.19 -4.04
CA HIS A 261 -11.61 0.94 -3.12
C HIS A 261 -12.88 0.52 -3.87
N ILE A 262 -13.31 -0.70 -3.72
CA ILE A 262 -14.62 -1.16 -4.24
C ILE A 262 -15.71 -0.76 -3.24
N PHE A 263 -16.03 0.52 -3.19
CA PHE A 263 -17.16 1.05 -2.40
C PHE A 263 -18.43 1.06 -3.23
N ILE A 264 -18.88 -0.12 -3.64
CA ILE A 264 -20.12 -0.35 -4.37
C ILE A 264 -21.06 -1.12 -3.45
N PRO A 265 -22.27 -0.63 -3.14
CA PRO A 265 -23.26 -1.37 -2.37
C PRO A 265 -23.59 -2.72 -3.03
N ASN A 266 -23.84 -3.75 -2.21
CA ASN A 266 -24.04 -5.11 -2.70
C ASN A 266 -25.20 -5.26 -3.70
N ASP A 267 -26.26 -4.49 -3.53
CA ASP A 267 -27.41 -4.41 -4.44
C ASP A 267 -27.13 -3.68 -5.76
N GLN A 268 -25.98 -3.00 -5.86
CA GLN A 268 -25.56 -2.25 -7.04
C GLN A 268 -24.34 -2.89 -7.76
N ILE A 269 -23.89 -4.05 -7.31
CA ILE A 269 -22.76 -4.76 -7.95
C ILE A 269 -23.13 -5.20 -9.37
N GLU A 270 -24.37 -5.57 -9.62
CA GLU A 270 -24.81 -6.02 -10.93
C GLU A 270 -25.28 -4.84 -11.80
N GLY A 271 -24.73 -4.72 -13.00
CA GLY A 271 -25.27 -3.86 -14.05
C GLY A 271 -24.88 -2.38 -14.00
N THR A 272 -23.93 -1.97 -13.17
CA THR A 272 -23.45 -0.58 -13.13
C THR A 272 -22.11 -0.40 -13.86
N ASP A 273 -21.88 0.81 -14.43
CA ASP A 273 -20.57 1.16 -15.03
C ASP A 273 -19.43 1.10 -14.00
N ALA A 274 -19.75 1.33 -12.72
CA ALA A 274 -18.78 1.22 -11.63
C ALA A 274 -18.31 -0.25 -11.42
N PHE A 275 -19.22 -1.21 -11.54
CA PHE A 275 -18.90 -2.64 -11.55
C PHE A 275 -17.98 -3.01 -12.71
N ASN A 276 -18.32 -2.57 -13.91
CA ASN A 276 -17.53 -2.81 -15.11
C ASN A 276 -16.09 -2.28 -14.99
N SER A 277 -15.89 -1.18 -14.26
CA SER A 277 -14.56 -0.57 -14.10
C SER A 277 -13.65 -1.28 -13.11
N PHE A 278 -14.21 -1.88 -12.04
CA PHE A 278 -13.40 -2.52 -10.99
C PHE A 278 -13.23 -4.03 -11.15
N LEU A 279 -14.24 -4.69 -11.70
CA LEU A 279 -14.30 -6.16 -11.75
C LEU A 279 -14.03 -6.71 -13.15
N ARG A 280 -13.46 -5.90 -14.04
CA ARG A 280 -13.00 -6.31 -15.36
C ARG A 280 -11.49 -6.45 -15.41
N ALA A 281 -11.03 -7.64 -15.76
CA ALA A 281 -9.62 -7.96 -15.87
C ALA A 281 -8.91 -7.18 -16.99
N ASP A 282 -9.57 -6.93 -18.11
CA ASP A 282 -9.06 -6.10 -19.22
C ASP A 282 -8.85 -4.66 -18.77
N VAL A 283 -9.85 -4.03 -18.14
CA VAL A 283 -9.72 -2.66 -17.61
C VAL A 283 -8.59 -2.57 -16.58
N MET A 284 -8.45 -3.57 -15.69
CA MET A 284 -7.34 -3.61 -14.73
C MET A 284 -5.98 -3.58 -15.43
N LEU A 285 -5.79 -4.43 -16.44
CA LEU A 285 -4.53 -4.52 -17.18
C LEU A 285 -4.26 -3.25 -18.00
N ASP A 286 -5.28 -2.69 -18.66
CA ASP A 286 -5.15 -1.49 -19.49
C ASP A 286 -4.80 -0.25 -18.64
N VAL A 287 -5.41 -0.09 -17.45
CA VAL A 287 -5.05 0.99 -16.51
C VAL A 287 -3.61 0.85 -16.02
N LEU A 288 -3.19 -0.37 -15.68
CA LEU A 288 -1.82 -0.61 -15.24
C LEU A 288 -0.82 -0.33 -16.38
N GLU A 289 -1.10 -0.77 -17.60
CA GLU A 289 -0.27 -0.48 -18.78
C GLU A 289 -0.15 1.03 -19.03
N LEU A 290 -1.28 1.78 -18.93
CA LEU A 290 -1.27 3.23 -19.07
C LEU A 290 -0.30 3.90 -18.09
N PHE A 291 -0.43 3.61 -16.78
CA PHE A 291 0.43 4.26 -15.78
C PHE A 291 1.86 3.71 -15.77
N ASP A 292 2.06 2.42 -16.06
CA ASP A 292 3.38 1.80 -16.17
C ASP A 292 4.19 2.40 -17.34
N SER A 293 3.51 2.82 -18.43
CA SER A 293 4.13 3.44 -19.60
C SER A 293 4.88 4.75 -19.31
N TYR A 294 4.56 5.42 -18.21
CA TYR A 294 5.28 6.63 -17.78
C TYR A 294 6.66 6.32 -17.19
N GLY A 295 6.94 5.08 -16.80
CA GLY A 295 8.20 4.65 -16.20
C GLY A 295 8.44 5.17 -14.77
N TYR A 296 7.45 5.81 -14.15
CA TYR A 296 7.52 6.19 -12.73
C TYR A 296 7.20 5.00 -11.83
N PRO A 297 7.89 4.88 -10.69
CA PRO A 297 7.45 3.98 -9.63
C PRO A 297 5.99 4.25 -9.26
N MET A 298 5.23 3.18 -8.99
CA MET A 298 3.83 3.30 -8.59
C MET A 298 3.47 2.30 -7.50
N HIS A 299 2.37 2.55 -6.82
CA HIS A 299 1.82 1.61 -5.84
C HIS A 299 0.29 1.63 -5.84
N ILE A 300 -0.30 0.48 -5.51
CA ILE A 300 -1.71 0.46 -5.12
C ILE A 300 -1.77 0.95 -3.68
N SER A 301 -2.15 2.21 -3.53
CA SER A 301 -1.94 2.95 -2.29
C SER A 301 -2.95 2.66 -1.20
N GLU A 302 -4.15 2.21 -1.58
CA GLU A 302 -5.27 1.96 -0.68
C GLU A 302 -6.21 0.94 -1.32
N ILE A 303 -6.50 -0.15 -0.60
CA ILE A 303 -7.33 -1.24 -1.14
C ILE A 303 -8.47 -1.55 -0.19
N THR A 304 -9.68 -1.58 -0.75
CA THR A 304 -10.84 -2.22 -0.13
C THR A 304 -11.52 -3.13 -1.15
N ILE A 305 -11.50 -4.43 -0.90
CA ILE A 305 -12.28 -5.43 -1.63
C ILE A 305 -13.34 -5.96 -0.68
N PRO A 306 -14.63 -5.77 -0.96
CA PRO A 306 -15.68 -6.10 -0.01
C PRO A 306 -15.92 -7.61 0.09
N SER A 307 -16.29 -8.06 1.30
CA SER A 307 -17.02 -9.33 1.50
C SER A 307 -18.44 -9.06 2.02
N TYR A 308 -18.76 -7.81 2.23
CA TYR A 308 -19.98 -7.28 2.82
C TYR A 308 -20.32 -7.82 4.22
N ALA A 309 -20.90 -6.96 5.05
CA ALA A 309 -21.37 -7.36 6.36
C ALA A 309 -22.43 -8.48 6.26
N GLY A 310 -22.62 -9.23 7.35
CA GLY A 310 -23.58 -10.35 7.40
C GLY A 310 -22.95 -11.74 7.44
N LYS A 311 -21.60 -11.83 7.43
CA LYS A 311 -20.83 -13.10 7.62
C LYS A 311 -21.26 -14.22 6.67
N LEU A 312 -21.32 -13.92 5.38
CA LEU A 312 -21.59 -14.91 4.34
C LEU A 312 -20.27 -15.56 3.87
N PRO A 313 -20.02 -16.84 4.15
CA PRO A 313 -18.78 -17.52 3.77
C PRO A 313 -18.48 -17.42 2.28
N GLU A 314 -19.49 -17.50 1.42
CA GLU A 314 -19.35 -17.41 -0.03
C GLU A 314 -18.78 -16.04 -0.46
N ASN A 315 -19.15 -14.97 0.24
CA ASN A 315 -18.64 -13.62 -0.03
C ASN A 315 -17.17 -13.50 0.36
N GLU A 316 -16.76 -14.11 1.47
CA GLU A 316 -15.35 -14.13 1.88
C GLU A 316 -14.48 -14.96 0.93
N GLU A 317 -15.01 -16.03 0.34
CA GLU A 317 -14.32 -16.81 -0.70
C GLU A 317 -14.18 -16.00 -2.01
N ILE A 318 -15.21 -15.23 -2.39
CA ILE A 318 -15.12 -14.31 -3.53
C ILE A 318 -14.07 -13.22 -3.27
N GLN A 319 -14.09 -12.62 -2.08
CA GLN A 319 -13.05 -11.67 -1.66
C GLN A 319 -11.65 -12.28 -1.77
N ALA A 320 -11.46 -13.50 -1.27
CA ALA A 320 -10.17 -14.19 -1.30
C ALA A 320 -9.67 -14.44 -2.73
N TYR A 321 -10.55 -14.84 -3.62
CA TYR A 321 -10.22 -15.04 -5.04
C TYR A 321 -9.76 -13.74 -5.70
N LEU A 322 -10.50 -12.64 -5.47
CA LEU A 322 -10.13 -11.32 -6.00
C LEU A 322 -8.81 -10.83 -5.41
N VAL A 323 -8.62 -10.95 -4.10
CA VAL A 323 -7.39 -10.57 -3.40
C VAL A 323 -6.19 -11.31 -3.98
N GLU A 324 -6.28 -12.64 -4.12
CA GLU A 324 -5.19 -13.44 -4.67
C GLU A 324 -4.87 -13.03 -6.11
N THR A 325 -5.88 -12.90 -6.95
CA THR A 325 -5.71 -12.59 -8.38
C THR A 325 -5.13 -11.18 -8.57
N LEU A 326 -5.69 -10.19 -7.89
CA LEU A 326 -5.26 -8.79 -8.00
C LEU A 326 -3.84 -8.57 -7.43
N TYR A 327 -3.51 -9.19 -6.29
CA TYR A 327 -2.15 -9.11 -5.75
C TYR A 327 -1.12 -9.71 -6.71
N LYS A 328 -1.44 -10.82 -7.40
CA LYS A 328 -0.56 -11.40 -8.43
C LYS A 328 -0.36 -10.44 -9.60
N ILE A 329 -1.45 -9.82 -10.08
CA ILE A 329 -1.39 -8.84 -11.18
C ILE A 329 -0.53 -7.63 -10.78
N TRP A 330 -0.82 -7.01 -9.64
CA TRP A 330 -0.08 -5.84 -9.17
C TRP A 330 1.38 -6.16 -8.85
N PHE A 331 1.64 -7.31 -8.23
CA PHE A 331 3.02 -7.74 -7.97
C PHE A 331 3.80 -8.03 -9.25
N ALA A 332 3.15 -8.43 -10.34
CA ALA A 332 3.78 -8.69 -11.62
C ALA A 332 4.11 -7.42 -12.44
N THR A 333 3.44 -6.28 -12.14
CA THR A 333 3.58 -5.03 -12.91
C THR A 333 4.96 -4.39 -12.69
N GLU A 334 5.65 -3.98 -13.76
CA GLU A 334 7.08 -3.60 -13.75
C GLU A 334 7.43 -2.56 -12.70
N HIS A 335 6.81 -1.38 -12.77
CA HIS A 335 7.15 -0.25 -11.89
C HIS A 335 6.40 -0.26 -10.54
N MET A 336 5.58 -1.28 -10.28
CA MET A 336 4.92 -1.43 -8.97
C MET A 336 5.93 -1.65 -7.85
N LYS A 337 5.83 -0.88 -6.74
CA LYS A 337 6.74 -0.93 -5.59
C LYS A 337 6.06 -1.36 -4.31
N SER A 338 4.76 -1.10 -4.20
CA SER A 338 4.01 -1.36 -2.98
C SER A 338 2.55 -1.69 -3.28
N ILE A 339 1.94 -2.48 -2.39
CA ILE A 339 0.51 -2.77 -2.37
C ILE A 339 0.03 -2.59 -0.93
N VAL A 340 -0.92 -1.66 -0.70
CA VAL A 340 -1.34 -1.26 0.63
C VAL A 340 -2.82 -1.59 0.86
N TRP A 341 -3.09 -2.48 1.79
CA TRP A 341 -4.43 -2.81 2.25
C TRP A 341 -4.96 -1.74 3.19
N TRP A 342 -6.24 -1.28 3.04
CA TRP A 342 -6.71 -0.13 3.83
C TRP A 342 -7.05 -0.49 5.28
N ASN A 343 -7.92 -1.43 5.52
CA ASN A 343 -8.33 -1.84 6.86
C ASN A 343 -8.02 -3.31 7.12
N LEU A 344 -7.16 -3.63 8.08
CA LEU A 344 -6.81 -5.02 8.39
C LEU A 344 -8.00 -5.78 9.00
N VAL A 345 -8.82 -5.11 9.83
CA VAL A 345 -9.87 -5.73 10.64
C VAL A 345 -11.22 -5.07 10.33
N ASP A 346 -12.27 -5.90 10.15
CA ASP A 346 -13.64 -5.44 9.97
C ASP A 346 -14.21 -4.75 11.21
N GLY A 347 -15.19 -3.88 11.02
CA GLY A 347 -15.96 -3.29 12.11
C GLY A 347 -15.30 -2.12 12.81
N TYR A 348 -14.17 -1.64 12.30
CA TYR A 348 -13.40 -0.52 12.85
C TYR A 348 -13.32 0.66 11.87
N ALA A 349 -14.32 0.89 11.04
CA ALA A 349 -14.34 2.04 10.14
C ALA A 349 -14.46 3.37 10.89
N ALA A 350 -13.96 4.44 10.25
CA ALA A 350 -14.17 5.79 10.77
C ALA A 350 -15.64 6.18 10.69
N TYR A 351 -16.11 6.96 11.66
CA TYR A 351 -17.48 7.51 11.71
C TYR A 351 -18.62 6.48 11.71
N ALA A 352 -18.35 5.24 12.10
CA ALA A 352 -19.33 4.19 12.28
C ALA A 352 -19.22 3.61 13.70
N PRO A 353 -20.33 3.15 14.32
CA PRO A 353 -20.26 2.45 15.60
C PRO A 353 -19.42 1.17 15.48
N LEU A 354 -18.66 0.86 16.53
CA LEU A 354 -17.79 -0.32 16.56
C LEU A 354 -18.58 -1.61 16.29
N GLY A 355 -18.12 -2.41 15.36
CA GLY A 355 -18.75 -3.68 15.01
C GLY A 355 -20.10 -3.57 14.31
N SER A 356 -20.56 -2.35 13.98
CA SER A 356 -21.80 -2.14 13.21
C SER A 356 -21.63 -2.49 11.74
N GLU A 357 -22.74 -2.50 11.02
CA GLU A 357 -22.80 -2.63 9.55
C GLU A 357 -23.00 -1.25 8.86
N GLU A 358 -22.73 -0.16 9.56
CA GLU A 358 -22.89 1.21 9.06
C GLU A 358 -21.63 1.73 8.40
N GLY A 359 -21.77 2.72 7.52
CA GLY A 359 -20.67 3.37 6.84
C GLY A 359 -19.76 2.38 6.09
N GLU A 360 -18.45 2.55 6.18
CA GLU A 360 -17.49 1.63 5.54
C GLU A 360 -17.49 0.22 6.13
N ASN A 361 -18.02 0.03 7.37
CA ASN A 361 -18.16 -1.30 7.96
C ASN A 361 -19.09 -2.20 7.13
N HIS A 362 -20.03 -1.63 6.38
CA HIS A 362 -20.92 -2.34 5.46
C HIS A 362 -20.15 -3.21 4.45
N TYR A 363 -19.01 -2.74 3.99
CA TYR A 363 -18.20 -3.45 3.00
C TYR A 363 -17.44 -4.65 3.57
N ALA A 364 -17.25 -4.72 4.90
CA ALA A 364 -16.45 -5.76 5.55
C ALA A 364 -15.17 -6.05 4.76
N GLY A 365 -14.45 -4.97 4.44
CA GLY A 365 -13.28 -4.99 3.57
C GLY A 365 -11.98 -5.41 4.29
N GLY A 366 -12.03 -5.82 5.55
CA GLY A 366 -10.86 -6.31 6.29
C GLY A 366 -10.42 -7.70 5.84
N LEU A 367 -9.18 -8.03 6.14
CA LEU A 367 -8.63 -9.39 5.99
C LEU A 367 -8.95 -10.27 7.20
N CYS A 368 -9.30 -9.63 8.31
CA CYS A 368 -9.73 -10.29 9.54
C CYS A 368 -11.12 -9.79 9.94
N ARG A 369 -11.89 -10.66 10.58
CA ARG A 369 -13.21 -10.31 11.13
C ARG A 369 -13.06 -9.47 12.38
N PHE A 370 -14.14 -8.90 12.87
CA PHE A 370 -14.18 -8.06 14.08
C PHE A 370 -13.65 -8.74 15.35
N ASP A 371 -13.76 -10.06 15.42
CA ASP A 371 -13.20 -10.89 16.50
C ASP A 371 -11.72 -11.25 16.31
N MET A 372 -11.03 -10.64 15.35
CA MET A 372 -9.65 -10.91 14.95
C MET A 372 -9.42 -12.25 14.23
N SER A 373 -10.45 -13.08 14.01
CA SER A 373 -10.32 -14.32 13.24
C SER A 373 -9.99 -14.01 11.79
N LYS A 374 -9.08 -14.79 11.21
CA LYS A 374 -8.60 -14.62 9.83
C LYS A 374 -9.67 -15.03 8.83
N LYS A 375 -9.86 -14.22 7.78
CA LYS A 375 -10.66 -14.61 6.61
C LYS A 375 -9.85 -15.44 5.61
N PRO A 376 -10.50 -16.11 4.66
CA PRO A 376 -9.80 -16.78 3.54
C PRO A 376 -8.83 -15.85 2.80
N SER A 377 -9.16 -14.55 2.65
CA SER A 377 -8.30 -13.52 2.05
C SER A 377 -6.98 -13.30 2.82
N TYR A 378 -6.99 -13.35 4.16
CA TYR A 378 -5.76 -13.31 4.96
C TYR A 378 -4.87 -14.52 4.66
N HIS A 379 -5.46 -15.71 4.60
CA HIS A 379 -4.72 -16.93 4.29
C HIS A 379 -4.16 -16.94 2.88
N ALA A 380 -4.87 -16.36 1.91
CA ALA A 380 -4.37 -16.19 0.55
C ALA A 380 -3.12 -15.29 0.52
N LEU A 381 -3.14 -14.15 1.20
CA LEU A 381 -1.96 -13.27 1.30
C LEU A 381 -0.81 -13.91 2.07
N ASP A 382 -1.08 -14.63 3.18
CA ASP A 382 -0.03 -15.33 3.92
C ASP A 382 0.67 -16.39 3.06
N ARG A 383 -0.09 -17.11 2.23
CA ARG A 383 0.47 -18.06 1.25
C ARG A 383 1.34 -17.34 0.22
N LEU A 384 0.83 -16.26 -0.41
CA LEU A 384 1.58 -15.52 -1.43
C LEU A 384 2.85 -14.89 -0.86
N ILE A 385 2.74 -14.06 0.19
CA ILE A 385 3.82 -13.23 0.69
C ILE A 385 4.86 -14.03 1.47
N ASN A 386 4.42 -14.99 2.28
CA ASN A 386 5.31 -15.70 3.21
C ASN A 386 5.80 -17.05 2.69
N ARG A 387 5.23 -17.57 1.58
CA ARG A 387 5.62 -18.86 1.02
C ARG A 387 5.96 -18.78 -0.45
N GLU A 388 5.00 -18.45 -1.33
CA GLU A 388 5.19 -18.50 -2.79
C GLU A 388 6.18 -17.44 -3.29
N TRP A 389 6.17 -16.26 -2.70
CA TRP A 389 7.08 -15.15 -3.05
C TRP A 389 8.33 -15.09 -2.16
N ARG A 390 8.74 -16.23 -1.64
CA ARG A 390 9.99 -16.39 -0.88
C ARG A 390 10.93 -17.35 -1.60
N THR A 391 12.22 -17.09 -1.48
CA THR A 391 13.25 -18.01 -1.97
C THR A 391 14.00 -18.57 -0.78
N ASN A 392 13.67 -19.81 -0.42
CA ASN A 392 14.35 -20.56 0.63
C ASN A 392 14.84 -21.87 0.04
N LEU A 393 16.13 -22.13 0.14
CA LEU A 393 16.71 -23.35 -0.41
C LEU A 393 17.94 -23.81 0.39
N THR A 394 18.27 -25.08 0.20
CA THR A 394 19.49 -25.69 0.75
C THR A 394 20.16 -26.47 -0.38
N ALA A 395 21.47 -26.29 -0.53
CA ALA A 395 22.26 -26.96 -1.54
C ALA A 395 23.62 -27.39 -0.99
N GLU A 396 24.23 -28.38 -1.63
CA GLU A 396 25.63 -28.70 -1.46
C GLU A 396 26.41 -28.26 -2.72
N CYS A 397 27.49 -27.54 -2.55
CA CYS A 397 28.24 -26.96 -3.65
C CYS A 397 29.75 -26.87 -3.37
N GLU A 398 30.53 -26.72 -4.44
CA GLU A 398 31.98 -26.48 -4.42
C GLU A 398 32.25 -25.24 -5.30
N GLY A 399 33.10 -24.31 -4.82
CA GLY A 399 33.58 -23.18 -5.61
C GLY A 399 32.53 -22.05 -5.77
N GLU A 400 31.42 -22.30 -6.44
CA GLU A 400 30.34 -21.33 -6.57
C GLU A 400 28.96 -21.99 -6.56
N PHE A 401 27.97 -21.20 -6.17
CA PHE A 401 26.55 -21.59 -6.22
C PHE A 401 25.69 -20.45 -6.74
N SER A 402 24.93 -20.70 -7.79
CA SER A 402 24.02 -19.70 -8.38
C SER A 402 22.57 -20.13 -8.24
N PHE A 403 21.72 -19.17 -7.96
CA PHE A 403 20.26 -19.36 -7.99
C PHE A 403 19.56 -18.07 -8.41
N ARG A 404 18.31 -18.20 -8.82
CA ARG A 404 17.42 -17.08 -9.11
C ARG A 404 16.41 -16.93 -7.97
N GLY A 405 16.36 -15.73 -7.35
CA GLY A 405 15.54 -15.47 -6.17
C GLY A 405 14.79 -14.17 -6.22
N PHE A 406 13.78 -14.01 -5.36
CA PHE A 406 13.07 -12.76 -5.18
C PHE A 406 13.99 -11.68 -4.61
N PHE A 407 13.80 -10.43 -5.02
CA PHE A 407 14.58 -9.31 -4.49
C PHE A 407 14.33 -9.10 -2.99
N GLY A 408 15.41 -8.84 -2.25
CA GLY A 408 15.34 -8.62 -0.82
C GLY A 408 16.59 -8.98 -0.06
N GLU A 409 16.47 -9.08 1.26
CA GLU A 409 17.56 -9.46 2.15
C GLU A 409 17.53 -10.97 2.44
N TYR A 410 18.72 -11.57 2.43
CA TYR A 410 18.92 -12.99 2.64
C TYR A 410 19.90 -13.25 3.78
N GLU A 411 19.60 -14.24 4.59
CA GLU A 411 20.55 -14.89 5.49
C GLU A 411 21.10 -16.13 4.76
N ILE A 412 22.43 -16.21 4.65
CA ILE A 412 23.15 -17.34 4.07
C ILE A 412 23.92 -18.00 5.18
N GLU A 413 23.61 -19.26 5.45
CA GLU A 413 24.29 -20.11 6.41
C GLU A 413 25.13 -21.12 5.64
N ILE A 414 26.46 -21.10 5.86
CA ILE A 414 27.42 -21.98 5.22
C ILE A 414 27.99 -22.92 6.25
N THR A 415 27.90 -24.22 6.00
CA THR A 415 28.42 -25.27 6.86
C THR A 415 29.55 -26.02 6.16
N GLU A 416 30.73 -26.05 6.80
CA GLU A 416 31.91 -26.79 6.40
C GLU A 416 32.39 -27.65 7.58
N GLY A 417 32.16 -28.96 7.51
CA GLY A 417 32.37 -29.84 8.66
C GLY A 417 31.52 -29.41 9.89
N GLU A 418 32.17 -29.04 10.98
CA GLU A 418 31.51 -28.53 12.19
C GLU A 418 31.38 -27.00 12.24
N LYS A 419 32.01 -26.29 11.30
CA LYS A 419 32.03 -24.84 11.25
C LYS A 419 30.79 -24.32 10.53
N VAL A 420 30.10 -23.34 11.13
CA VAL A 420 28.93 -22.65 10.56
C VAL A 420 29.21 -21.16 10.52
N GLU A 421 29.11 -20.58 9.35
CA GLU A 421 29.21 -19.13 9.11
C GLU A 421 27.87 -18.57 8.63
N LYS A 422 27.53 -17.33 9.04
CA LYS A 422 26.30 -16.64 8.65
C LYS A 422 26.63 -15.30 8.03
N HIS A 423 26.02 -15.03 6.88
CA HIS A 423 26.17 -13.78 6.15
C HIS A 423 24.80 -13.20 5.81
N THR A 424 24.69 -11.87 5.85
CA THR A 424 23.51 -11.16 5.37
C THR A 424 23.85 -10.46 4.06
N VAL A 425 23.06 -10.68 3.04
CA VAL A 425 23.26 -10.10 1.71
C VAL A 425 21.95 -9.58 1.15
N SER A 426 22.02 -8.60 0.24
CA SER A 426 20.85 -8.06 -0.46
C SER A 426 20.89 -8.40 -1.94
N LEU A 427 19.83 -9.01 -2.44
CA LEU A 427 19.61 -9.24 -3.86
C LEU A 427 18.79 -8.09 -4.45
N THR A 428 19.30 -7.44 -5.48
CA THR A 428 18.68 -6.32 -6.19
C THR A 428 18.53 -6.63 -7.68
N LYS A 429 17.94 -5.71 -8.46
CA LYS A 429 17.82 -5.83 -9.93
C LYS A 429 19.19 -6.06 -10.64
N ASN A 430 20.26 -5.58 -10.05
CA ASN A 430 21.62 -5.72 -10.63
C ASN A 430 22.28 -7.06 -10.27
N GLY A 431 21.56 -7.95 -9.59
CA GLY A 431 22.15 -9.15 -9.02
C GLY A 431 23.15 -8.82 -7.89
N ILE A 432 23.70 -9.83 -7.26
CA ILE A 432 24.85 -9.68 -6.35
C ILE A 432 25.78 -10.86 -6.59
N SER A 433 27.06 -10.57 -6.69
CA SER A 433 28.14 -11.54 -6.52
C SER A 433 28.82 -11.27 -5.18
N ALA A 434 28.65 -12.16 -4.23
CA ALA A 434 29.33 -12.09 -2.94
C ALA A 434 30.48 -13.10 -2.93
N LEU A 435 31.68 -12.64 -2.55
CA LEU A 435 32.78 -13.51 -2.16
C LEU A 435 32.60 -13.79 -0.66
N ILE A 436 32.43 -15.04 -0.31
CA ILE A 436 32.22 -15.48 1.06
C ILE A 436 33.35 -16.39 1.49
#